data_95d1eaf3922dccb0b623b422716f0981
#
_entry.id   95d1eaf3922dccb0b623b422716f0981
#
_cell.length_a   1.000
_cell.length_b   1.000
_cell.length_c   1.000
_cell.angle_alpha   90.00
_cell.angle_beta   90.00
_cell.angle_gamma   90.00
#
_symmetry.space_group_name_H-M   'P 1'
#
loop_
_entity.id
_entity.type
_entity.pdbx_description
1 polymer ?
#
loop_
_entity_poly.entity_id
_entity_poly.type
_entity_poly.pdbx_seq_one_letter_code
_entity_poly.pdbx_strand_id
1 'polypeptide(L)'
;MEKFVCLAPNVYRLAVTFPGCWAGAVLVMGEENILIDTGGCAETVDSDIVPALRELGLGIEDIHWMALTHIHGDHVGGCARLRQLNPNIKVACFADSLDRMRDPLTYSKAIRAAFPEYSPAAPAVLDGMEPDLLLKDGDRLGPLRLLHTPGHDTDACCYLDERTMTLITGDSLQLNGTVSQGCALLMDTEGYQKTLSRLQATPIENIVCGHPYLPLGAEAIGREAVQAYLSACVSCANHDEGFVHGMQAVGETDPAKIASALIREVGGKEPAYLFLPLYTVTQYMRKEDKR
;
A
#
# COMPACT_ATOMS: atom_id res chain seq x y z
N MET A 1 -15.95 -19.21 -6.60
CA MET A 1 -15.55 -18.29 -5.52
C MET A 1 -15.55 -16.91 -6.12
N GLU A 2 -16.35 -15.99 -5.62
CA GLU A 2 -16.36 -14.63 -6.13
C GLU A 2 -14.94 -14.05 -6.03
N LYS A 3 -14.43 -13.55 -7.13
CA LYS A 3 -13.08 -12.97 -7.16
C LYS A 3 -13.08 -11.57 -6.57
N PHE A 4 -14.09 -10.74 -6.91
CA PHE A 4 -14.35 -9.47 -6.24
C PHE A 4 -15.26 -9.67 -5.04
N VAL A 5 -14.83 -9.17 -3.87
CA VAL A 5 -15.63 -9.14 -2.65
C VAL A 5 -16.24 -7.75 -2.49
N CYS A 6 -17.58 -7.67 -2.43
CA CYS A 6 -18.29 -6.41 -2.18
C CYS A 6 -18.14 -6.03 -0.70
N LEU A 7 -17.54 -4.87 -0.43
CA LEU A 7 -17.26 -4.39 0.93
C LEU A 7 -18.19 -3.24 1.34
N ALA A 8 -18.68 -2.49 0.37
CA ALA A 8 -19.67 -1.43 0.51
C ALA A 8 -20.41 -1.28 -0.83
N PRO A 9 -21.55 -0.59 -0.90
CA PRO A 9 -22.22 -0.35 -2.17
C PRO A 9 -21.28 0.23 -3.22
N ASN A 10 -21.11 -0.48 -4.34
CA ASN A 10 -20.23 -0.12 -5.47
C ASN A 10 -18.72 -0.11 -5.16
N VAL A 11 -18.28 -0.71 -4.05
CA VAL A 11 -16.86 -0.85 -3.69
C VAL A 11 -16.52 -2.34 -3.56
N TYR A 12 -15.61 -2.82 -4.39
CA TYR A 12 -15.27 -4.23 -4.51
C TYR A 12 -13.76 -4.41 -4.43
N ARG A 13 -13.29 -5.30 -3.55
CA ARG A 13 -11.87 -5.67 -3.44
C ARG A 13 -11.60 -6.98 -4.17
N LEU A 14 -10.53 -7.01 -4.95
CA LEU A 14 -9.90 -8.18 -5.55
C LEU A 14 -8.56 -8.44 -4.86
N ALA A 15 -8.33 -9.69 -4.46
CA ALA A 15 -6.99 -10.16 -4.09
C ALA A 15 -6.24 -10.62 -5.36
N VAL A 16 -5.34 -9.77 -5.86
CA VAL A 16 -4.48 -10.08 -7.01
C VAL A 16 -3.28 -10.89 -6.53
N THR A 17 -2.97 -11.97 -7.22
CA THR A 17 -1.87 -12.87 -6.85
C THR A 17 -0.53 -12.14 -6.75
N PHE A 18 0.17 -12.32 -5.62
CA PHE A 18 1.50 -11.80 -5.37
C PHE A 18 2.34 -12.80 -4.56
N PRO A 19 3.67 -12.90 -4.75
CA PRO A 19 4.49 -13.89 -4.07
C PRO A 19 4.40 -13.81 -2.54
N GLY A 20 3.96 -14.88 -1.91
CA GLY A 20 3.85 -15.00 -0.45
C GLY A 20 2.66 -14.30 0.19
N CYS A 21 1.85 -13.57 -0.61
CA CYS A 21 0.74 -12.76 -0.14
C CYS A 21 -0.22 -12.49 -1.33
N TRP A 22 -1.02 -11.44 -1.28
CA TRP A 22 -1.74 -10.86 -2.40
C TRP A 22 -1.70 -9.33 -2.30
N ALA A 23 -1.80 -8.65 -3.43
CA ALA A 23 -1.98 -7.21 -3.50
C ALA A 23 -3.45 -6.87 -3.82
N GLY A 24 -4.02 -5.90 -3.15
CA GLY A 24 -5.41 -5.51 -3.32
C GLY A 24 -5.58 -4.57 -4.52
N ALA A 25 -6.44 -4.92 -5.47
CA ALA A 25 -7.02 -3.98 -6.40
C ALA A 25 -8.46 -3.69 -5.99
N VAL A 26 -8.88 -2.43 -6.02
CA VAL A 26 -10.22 -2.04 -5.59
C VAL A 26 -10.98 -1.39 -6.74
N LEU A 27 -12.09 -2.00 -7.13
CA LEU A 27 -13.01 -1.42 -8.12
C LEU A 27 -14.05 -0.56 -7.41
N VAL A 28 -14.14 0.69 -7.82
CA VAL A 28 -15.18 1.64 -7.39
C VAL A 28 -16.07 1.95 -8.59
N MET A 29 -17.31 1.49 -8.54
CA MET A 29 -18.28 1.66 -9.62
C MET A 29 -19.04 2.98 -9.48
N GLY A 30 -19.31 3.63 -10.62
CA GLY A 30 -20.02 4.91 -10.67
C GLY A 30 -20.36 5.31 -12.11
N GLU A 31 -20.53 6.61 -12.36
CA GLU A 31 -20.64 7.13 -13.74
C GLU A 31 -19.39 6.82 -14.54
N GLU A 32 -18.22 6.90 -13.91
CA GLU A 32 -16.95 6.38 -14.39
C GLU A 32 -16.48 5.30 -13.39
N ASN A 33 -16.16 4.11 -13.89
CA ASN A 33 -15.59 3.05 -13.07
C ASN A 33 -14.10 3.29 -12.87
N ILE A 34 -13.65 3.21 -11.62
CA ILE A 34 -12.27 3.49 -11.22
C ILE A 34 -11.68 2.21 -10.62
N LEU A 35 -10.56 1.75 -11.17
CA LEU A 35 -9.76 0.67 -10.59
C LEU A 35 -8.61 1.30 -9.80
N ILE A 36 -8.55 1.05 -8.49
CA ILE A 36 -7.49 1.54 -7.61
C ILE A 36 -6.47 0.42 -7.45
N ASP A 37 -5.22 0.71 -7.81
CA ASP A 37 -4.09 -0.20 -7.93
C ASP A 37 -4.32 -1.34 -8.96
N THR A 38 -3.23 -1.96 -9.42
CA THR A 38 -3.28 -2.80 -10.63
C THR A 38 -2.56 -4.15 -10.48
N GLY A 39 -2.08 -4.47 -9.26
CA GLY A 39 -1.27 -5.67 -9.05
C GLY A 39 0.16 -5.54 -9.57
N GLY A 40 0.90 -6.64 -9.54
CA GLY A 40 2.36 -6.64 -9.70
C GLY A 40 2.89 -6.84 -11.12
N CYS A 41 2.10 -7.34 -12.06
CA CYS A 41 2.59 -7.64 -13.41
C CYS A 41 1.45 -7.86 -14.43
N ALA A 42 1.82 -7.95 -15.71
CA ALA A 42 0.89 -8.19 -16.81
C ALA A 42 0.12 -9.50 -16.66
N GLU A 43 0.79 -10.55 -16.20
CA GLU A 43 0.21 -11.89 -16.04
C GLU A 43 -0.96 -11.87 -15.05
N THR A 44 -0.83 -11.13 -13.94
CA THR A 44 -1.91 -11.04 -12.94
C THR A 44 -3.08 -10.17 -13.40
N VAL A 45 -2.86 -9.23 -14.31
CA VAL A 45 -3.97 -8.55 -15.00
C VAL A 45 -4.78 -9.54 -15.79
N ASP A 46 -4.13 -10.39 -16.60
CA ASP A 46 -4.79 -11.37 -17.46
C ASP A 46 -5.45 -12.51 -16.66
N SER A 47 -4.83 -12.98 -15.57
CA SER A 47 -5.32 -14.14 -14.80
C SER A 47 -6.32 -13.77 -13.70
N ASP A 48 -6.20 -12.58 -13.10
CA ASP A 48 -6.97 -12.20 -11.92
C ASP A 48 -7.94 -11.05 -12.22
N ILE A 49 -7.45 -9.89 -12.72
CA ILE A 49 -8.27 -8.68 -12.85
C ILE A 49 -9.31 -8.84 -13.98
N VAL A 50 -8.88 -9.20 -15.20
CA VAL A 50 -9.80 -9.31 -16.34
C VAL A 50 -10.88 -10.36 -16.11
N PRO A 51 -10.58 -11.58 -15.61
CA PRO A 51 -11.62 -12.55 -15.29
C PRO A 51 -12.56 -12.10 -14.17
N ALA A 52 -12.06 -11.38 -13.16
CA ALA A 52 -12.88 -10.88 -12.07
C ALA A 52 -13.87 -9.79 -12.54
N LEU A 53 -13.45 -8.88 -13.43
CA LEU A 53 -14.34 -7.90 -14.05
C LEU A 53 -15.49 -8.60 -14.82
N ARG A 54 -15.18 -9.66 -15.56
CA ARG A 54 -16.21 -10.44 -16.29
C ARG A 54 -17.24 -11.10 -15.37
N GLU A 55 -16.85 -11.54 -14.17
CA GLU A 55 -17.78 -12.08 -13.17
C GLU A 55 -18.78 -11.01 -12.67
N LEU A 56 -18.39 -9.73 -12.71
CA LEU A 56 -19.28 -8.58 -12.43
C LEU A 56 -20.06 -8.11 -13.67
N GLY A 57 -19.90 -8.77 -14.81
CA GLY A 57 -20.52 -8.37 -16.07
C GLY A 57 -19.86 -7.18 -16.75
N LEU A 58 -18.60 -6.86 -16.39
CA LEU A 58 -17.82 -5.76 -16.95
C LEU A 58 -16.73 -6.28 -17.89
N GLY A 59 -16.45 -5.49 -18.95
CA GLY A 59 -15.23 -5.61 -19.72
C GLY A 59 -14.14 -4.67 -19.20
N ILE A 60 -12.92 -4.83 -19.72
CA ILE A 60 -11.83 -3.90 -19.42
C ILE A 60 -12.10 -2.51 -20.00
N GLU A 61 -12.87 -2.43 -21.07
CA GLU A 61 -13.36 -1.20 -21.72
C GLU A 61 -14.28 -0.37 -20.82
N ASP A 62 -14.89 -0.97 -19.80
CA ASP A 62 -15.75 -0.30 -18.83
C ASP A 62 -14.97 0.37 -17.72
N ILE A 63 -13.66 0.17 -17.65
CA ILE A 63 -12.77 0.86 -16.69
C ILE A 63 -12.29 2.17 -17.29
N HIS A 64 -12.65 3.28 -16.69
CA HIS A 64 -12.34 4.62 -17.18
C HIS A 64 -11.02 5.15 -16.61
N TRP A 65 -10.73 4.81 -15.35
CA TRP A 65 -9.56 5.28 -14.61
C TRP A 65 -8.82 4.14 -13.90
N MET A 66 -7.50 4.23 -13.92
CA MET A 66 -6.61 3.63 -12.93
C MET A 66 -6.20 4.74 -11.95
N ALA A 67 -6.44 4.57 -10.66
CA ALA A 67 -6.00 5.48 -9.62
C ALA A 67 -4.98 4.77 -8.74
N LEU A 68 -3.82 5.38 -8.47
CA LEU A 68 -2.72 4.71 -7.79
C LEU A 68 -2.56 5.26 -6.38
N THR A 69 -2.42 4.36 -5.40
CA THR A 69 -2.19 4.73 -4.00
C THR A 69 -0.74 5.12 -3.76
N HIS A 70 0.21 4.46 -4.42
CA HIS A 70 1.65 4.73 -4.41
C HIS A 70 2.35 3.95 -5.55
N ILE A 71 3.68 4.10 -5.69
CA ILE A 71 4.41 3.59 -6.87
C ILE A 71 5.30 2.37 -6.54
N HIS A 72 4.88 1.50 -5.65
CA HIS A 72 5.53 0.18 -5.51
C HIS A 72 5.08 -0.77 -6.61
N GLY A 73 5.97 -1.70 -6.98
CA GLY A 73 5.79 -2.56 -8.15
C GLY A 73 4.55 -3.44 -8.11
N ASP A 74 4.13 -3.87 -6.93
CA ASP A 74 2.94 -4.70 -6.69
C ASP A 74 1.61 -3.92 -6.77
N HIS A 75 1.67 -2.58 -6.88
CA HIS A 75 0.51 -1.71 -7.10
C HIS A 75 0.43 -1.16 -8.52
N VAL A 76 1.60 -0.93 -9.17
CA VAL A 76 1.64 -0.30 -10.51
C VAL A 76 2.01 -1.27 -11.64
N GLY A 77 2.47 -2.47 -11.32
CA GLY A 77 3.02 -3.41 -12.32
C GLY A 77 2.04 -3.85 -13.40
N GLY A 78 0.74 -3.77 -13.16
CA GLY A 78 -0.31 -4.06 -14.14
C GLY A 78 -0.70 -2.89 -15.05
N CYS A 79 -0.27 -1.65 -14.74
CA CYS A 79 -0.73 -0.44 -15.45
C CYS A 79 -0.52 -0.51 -16.96
N ALA A 80 0.69 -0.88 -17.40
CA ALA A 80 1.01 -0.96 -18.82
C ALA A 80 0.14 -1.99 -19.55
N ARG A 81 -0.13 -3.14 -18.91
CA ARG A 81 -1.00 -4.18 -19.49
C ARG A 81 -2.46 -3.71 -19.60
N LEU A 82 -2.98 -3.05 -18.57
CA LEU A 82 -4.33 -2.49 -18.60
C LEU A 82 -4.47 -1.43 -19.71
N ARG A 83 -3.48 -0.54 -19.89
CA ARG A 83 -3.46 0.44 -20.97
C ARG A 83 -3.36 -0.22 -22.36
N GLN A 84 -2.64 -1.35 -22.51
CA GLN A 84 -2.62 -2.13 -23.76
C GLN A 84 -4.00 -2.72 -24.09
N LEU A 85 -4.71 -3.24 -23.06
CA LEU A 85 -6.04 -3.84 -23.25
C LEU A 85 -7.13 -2.78 -23.47
N ASN A 86 -7.02 -1.62 -22.81
CA ASN A 86 -7.91 -0.49 -23.00
C ASN A 86 -7.08 0.80 -23.20
N PRO A 87 -6.79 1.19 -24.47
CA PRO A 87 -6.02 2.40 -24.77
C PRO A 87 -6.67 3.71 -24.29
N ASN A 88 -7.96 3.71 -23.96
CA ASN A 88 -8.70 4.87 -23.50
C ASN A 88 -8.71 5.03 -21.97
N ILE A 89 -8.22 4.03 -21.22
CA ILE A 89 -8.14 4.11 -19.77
C ILE A 89 -7.18 5.22 -19.36
N LYS A 90 -7.60 6.08 -18.43
CA LYS A 90 -6.80 7.18 -17.90
C LYS A 90 -6.11 6.78 -16.61
N VAL A 91 -5.02 7.45 -16.29
CA VAL A 91 -4.24 7.22 -15.05
C VAL A 91 -4.23 8.48 -14.19
N ALA A 92 -4.57 8.32 -12.93
CA ALA A 92 -4.46 9.34 -11.91
C ALA A 92 -3.51 8.90 -10.81
N CYS A 93 -2.63 9.78 -10.35
CA CYS A 93 -1.78 9.55 -9.19
C CYS A 93 -1.59 10.83 -8.37
N PHE A 94 -1.05 10.68 -7.16
CA PHE A 94 -0.63 11.83 -6.36
C PHE A 94 0.46 12.61 -7.08
N ALA A 95 0.41 13.95 -7.03
CA ALA A 95 1.29 14.81 -7.82
C ALA A 95 2.77 14.58 -7.54
N ASP A 96 3.14 14.30 -6.28
CA ASP A 96 4.54 14.06 -5.90
C ASP A 96 5.06 12.70 -6.37
N SER A 97 4.18 11.80 -6.85
CA SER A 97 4.55 10.51 -7.44
C SER A 97 4.95 10.60 -8.92
N LEU A 98 4.85 11.77 -9.57
CA LEU A 98 4.99 11.93 -11.02
C LEU A 98 6.28 11.29 -11.57
N ASP A 99 7.43 11.64 -11.02
CA ASP A 99 8.72 11.14 -11.52
C ASP A 99 8.88 9.63 -11.31
N ARG A 100 8.35 9.11 -10.18
CA ARG A 100 8.32 7.67 -9.92
C ARG A 100 7.37 6.93 -10.86
N MET A 101 6.23 7.54 -11.22
CA MET A 101 5.28 6.94 -12.17
C MET A 101 5.84 6.90 -13.59
N ARG A 102 6.65 7.87 -13.98
CA ARG A 102 7.36 7.88 -15.26
C ARG A 102 8.44 6.80 -15.34
N ASP A 103 9.13 6.55 -14.23
CA ASP A 103 10.21 5.56 -14.16
C ASP A 103 10.18 4.77 -12.83
N PRO A 104 9.18 3.88 -12.65
CA PRO A 104 9.05 3.08 -11.44
C PRO A 104 10.20 2.07 -11.30
N LEU A 105 10.84 1.66 -12.40
CA LEU A 105 11.98 0.77 -12.36
C LEU A 105 13.19 1.42 -11.68
N THR A 106 13.51 2.67 -12.02
CA THR A 106 14.58 3.42 -11.35
C THR A 106 14.25 3.61 -9.87
N TYR A 107 13.01 3.92 -9.51
CA TYR A 107 12.59 3.99 -8.12
C TYR A 107 12.73 2.64 -7.40
N SER A 108 12.28 1.55 -8.00
CA SER A 108 12.44 0.18 -7.47
C SER A 108 13.90 -0.22 -7.25
N LYS A 109 14.82 0.21 -8.13
CA LYS A 109 16.27 0.04 -7.96
C LYS A 109 16.81 0.87 -6.80
N ALA A 110 16.37 2.11 -6.66
CA ALA A 110 16.81 3.02 -5.59
C ALA A 110 16.44 2.49 -4.18
N ILE A 111 15.22 1.97 -4.00
CA ILE A 111 14.80 1.33 -2.74
C ILE A 111 15.77 0.20 -2.38
N ARG A 112 16.15 -0.65 -3.31
CA ARG A 112 17.04 -1.79 -3.07
C ARG A 112 18.49 -1.37 -2.84
N ALA A 113 18.92 -0.30 -3.49
CA ALA A 113 20.27 0.24 -3.37
C ALA A 113 20.56 0.83 -1.98
N ALA A 114 19.54 1.14 -1.18
CA ALA A 114 19.71 1.57 0.20
C ALA A 114 20.28 0.47 1.11
N PHE A 115 19.98 -0.80 0.79
CA PHE A 115 20.42 -1.97 1.54
C PHE A 115 20.84 -3.10 0.59
N PRO A 116 21.94 -2.94 -0.18
CA PRO A 116 22.27 -3.83 -1.30
C PRO A 116 22.54 -5.28 -0.89
N GLU A 117 23.13 -5.49 0.31
CA GLU A 117 23.42 -6.83 0.83
C GLU A 117 22.16 -7.58 1.32
N TYR A 118 21.06 -6.84 1.57
CA TYR A 118 19.82 -7.35 2.12
C TYR A 118 18.66 -7.32 1.12
N SER A 119 18.93 -6.95 -0.13
CA SER A 119 17.90 -6.77 -1.16
C SER A 119 17.96 -7.86 -2.23
N PRO A 120 16.81 -8.29 -2.77
CA PRO A 120 16.78 -9.07 -4.00
C PRO A 120 17.21 -8.21 -5.19
N ALA A 121 17.50 -8.84 -6.32
CA ALA A 121 17.62 -8.12 -7.58
C ALA A 121 16.34 -7.33 -7.87
N ALA A 122 16.51 -6.13 -8.45
CA ALA A 122 15.35 -5.37 -8.94
C ALA A 122 14.67 -6.16 -10.08
N PRO A 123 13.37 -5.95 -10.32
CA PRO A 123 12.69 -6.54 -11.47
C PRO A 123 13.41 -6.15 -12.77
N ALA A 124 13.40 -7.06 -13.75
CA ALA A 124 14.02 -6.78 -15.06
C ALA A 124 13.26 -5.70 -15.83
N VAL A 125 11.94 -5.67 -15.66
CA VAL A 125 11.03 -4.74 -16.32
C VAL A 125 10.01 -4.24 -15.28
N LEU A 126 9.76 -2.94 -15.29
CA LEU A 126 8.65 -2.30 -14.61
C LEU A 126 8.36 -1.03 -15.40
N ASP A 127 7.33 -1.10 -16.23
CA ASP A 127 7.02 -0.05 -17.18
C ASP A 127 6.38 1.16 -16.48
N GLY A 128 6.92 2.34 -16.75
CA GLY A 128 6.33 3.59 -16.35
C GLY A 128 5.33 4.12 -17.38
N MET A 129 4.59 5.13 -16.99
CA MET A 129 3.73 5.87 -17.89
C MET A 129 3.50 7.31 -17.45
N GLU A 130 3.10 8.14 -18.39
CA GLU A 130 2.65 9.50 -18.10
C GLU A 130 1.24 9.45 -17.52
N PRO A 131 1.00 10.00 -16.32
CA PRO A 131 -0.35 10.11 -15.77
C PRO A 131 -1.17 11.16 -16.51
N ASP A 132 -2.45 10.88 -16.72
CA ASP A 132 -3.42 11.80 -17.34
C ASP A 132 -3.90 12.88 -16.36
N LEU A 133 -3.85 12.57 -15.04
CA LEU A 133 -4.28 13.48 -13.98
C LEU A 133 -3.36 13.39 -12.77
N LEU A 134 -2.87 14.55 -12.32
CA LEU A 134 -2.14 14.68 -11.07
C LEU A 134 -3.07 15.25 -10.00
N LEU A 135 -3.23 14.50 -8.91
CA LEU A 135 -4.08 14.87 -7.78
C LEU A 135 -3.23 15.38 -6.61
N LYS A 136 -3.77 16.32 -5.88
CA LYS A 136 -3.22 16.83 -4.61
C LYS A 136 -4.08 16.39 -3.44
N ASP A 137 -3.56 16.57 -2.23
CA ASP A 137 -4.31 16.31 -1.02
C ASP A 137 -5.65 17.10 -1.00
N GLY A 138 -6.76 16.37 -0.84
CA GLY A 138 -8.12 16.89 -0.87
C GLY A 138 -8.79 16.93 -2.25
N ASP A 139 -8.06 16.71 -3.34
CA ASP A 139 -8.62 16.65 -4.69
C ASP A 139 -9.53 15.42 -4.87
N ARG A 140 -10.40 15.48 -5.87
CA ARG A 140 -11.38 14.43 -6.15
C ARG A 140 -11.19 13.82 -7.54
N LEU A 141 -11.43 12.50 -7.61
CA LEU A 141 -11.63 11.73 -8.82
C LEU A 141 -12.97 11.02 -8.73
N GLY A 142 -13.98 11.54 -9.40
CA GLY A 142 -15.35 11.07 -9.19
C GLY A 142 -15.79 11.15 -7.71
N PRO A 143 -16.24 10.04 -7.11
CA PRO A 143 -16.65 10.00 -5.70
C PRO A 143 -15.47 9.93 -4.72
N LEU A 144 -14.26 9.73 -5.21
CA LEU A 144 -13.07 9.50 -4.42
C LEU A 144 -12.37 10.81 -4.07
N ARG A 145 -12.12 11.05 -2.79
CA ARG A 145 -11.25 12.12 -2.32
C ARG A 145 -9.89 11.57 -1.95
N LEU A 146 -8.82 12.12 -2.56
CA LEU A 146 -7.44 11.76 -2.23
C LEU A 146 -7.07 12.36 -0.86
N LEU A 147 -6.48 11.54 0.00
CA LEU A 147 -5.84 11.93 1.25
C LEU A 147 -4.35 11.55 1.18
N HIS A 148 -3.44 12.53 1.22
CA HIS A 148 -2.02 12.26 1.33
C HIS A 148 -1.71 11.65 2.69
N THR A 149 -1.12 10.45 2.70
CA THR A 149 -0.91 9.62 3.89
C THR A 149 0.52 9.05 3.92
N PRO A 150 1.54 9.94 4.07
CA PRO A 150 2.93 9.50 4.11
C PRO A 150 3.19 8.58 5.30
N GLY A 151 4.16 7.70 5.16
CA GLY A 151 4.56 6.75 6.19
C GLY A 151 5.15 5.48 5.61
N HIS A 152 4.33 4.66 4.96
CA HIS A 152 4.80 3.53 4.18
C HIS A 152 5.78 3.98 3.09
N ASP A 153 5.38 4.98 2.35
CA ASP A 153 6.24 5.78 1.47
C ASP A 153 5.89 7.27 1.62
N THR A 154 6.74 8.15 1.13
CA THR A 154 6.57 9.61 1.25
C THR A 154 5.46 10.16 0.37
N ASP A 155 5.14 9.48 -0.74
CA ASP A 155 4.08 9.85 -1.69
C ASP A 155 2.83 8.95 -1.59
N ALA A 156 2.75 8.10 -0.57
CA ALA A 156 1.58 7.26 -0.35
C ALA A 156 0.32 8.10 -0.10
N CYS A 157 -0.78 7.67 -0.68
CA CYS A 157 -2.09 8.28 -0.49
C CYS A 157 -3.19 7.23 -0.32
N CYS A 158 -4.28 7.64 0.32
CA CYS A 158 -5.52 6.90 0.39
C CYS A 158 -6.58 7.56 -0.50
N TYR A 159 -7.56 6.78 -0.92
CA TYR A 159 -8.78 7.28 -1.55
C TYR A 159 -9.98 7.03 -0.64
N LEU A 160 -10.69 8.09 -0.27
CA LEU A 160 -11.93 8.00 0.50
C LEU A 160 -13.12 8.09 -0.44
N ASP A 161 -13.90 7.01 -0.60
CA ASP A 161 -15.21 7.07 -1.25
C ASP A 161 -16.20 7.80 -0.33
N GLU A 162 -16.51 9.05 -0.66
CA GLU A 162 -17.37 9.91 0.16
C GLU A 162 -18.83 9.47 0.18
N ARG A 163 -19.28 8.57 -0.71
CA ARG A 163 -20.65 8.03 -0.73
C ARG A 163 -20.87 6.98 0.37
N THR A 164 -19.83 6.17 0.62
CA THR A 164 -19.87 5.04 1.55
C THR A 164 -18.96 5.23 2.76
N MET A 165 -18.19 6.32 2.78
CA MET A 165 -17.13 6.59 3.76
C MET A 165 -16.14 5.42 3.87
N THR A 166 -15.84 4.78 2.74
CA THR A 166 -14.88 3.68 2.63
C THR A 166 -13.51 4.24 2.26
N LEU A 167 -12.51 4.00 3.12
CA LEU A 167 -11.13 4.37 2.91
C LEU A 167 -10.37 3.23 2.26
N ILE A 168 -9.86 3.46 1.04
CA ILE A 168 -8.98 2.55 0.31
C ILE A 168 -7.55 3.03 0.55
N THR A 169 -6.78 2.25 1.31
CA THR A 169 -5.53 2.74 1.89
C THR A 169 -4.28 2.39 1.10
N GLY A 170 -4.37 1.48 0.11
CA GLY A 170 -3.14 0.85 -0.34
C GLY A 170 -2.36 0.36 0.88
N ASP A 171 -1.12 0.76 0.99
CA ASP A 171 -0.21 0.34 2.05
C ASP A 171 -0.02 1.39 3.17
N SER A 172 -0.88 2.42 3.21
CA SER A 172 -0.78 3.49 4.22
C SER A 172 -1.09 3.03 5.65
N LEU A 173 -1.66 1.81 5.85
CA LEU A 173 -1.91 1.22 7.17
C LEU A 173 -1.26 -0.16 7.22
N GLN A 174 -0.24 -0.34 8.06
CA GLN A 174 0.65 -1.50 8.01
C GLN A 174 0.47 -2.52 9.14
N LEU A 175 -0.12 -2.15 10.29
CA LEU A 175 -0.11 -3.01 11.50
C LEU A 175 1.30 -3.60 11.74
N ASN A 176 1.41 -4.94 11.85
CA ASN A 176 2.69 -5.65 11.98
C ASN A 176 3.27 -6.11 10.62
N GLY A 177 2.81 -5.53 9.51
CA GLY A 177 3.20 -5.99 8.17
C GLY A 177 2.48 -7.26 7.74
N THR A 178 2.83 -7.78 6.56
CA THR A 178 2.36 -9.07 6.07
C THR A 178 3.27 -10.21 6.54
N VAL A 179 2.80 -11.45 6.43
CA VAL A 179 3.62 -12.65 6.76
C VAL A 179 4.93 -12.66 5.96
N SER A 180 4.89 -12.29 4.68
CA SER A 180 6.07 -12.29 3.79
C SER A 180 6.96 -11.07 3.94
N GLN A 181 6.44 -9.97 4.48
CA GLN A 181 7.17 -8.73 4.75
C GLN A 181 7.96 -8.80 6.06
N GLY A 182 7.42 -9.51 7.05
CA GLY A 182 8.03 -9.75 8.36
C GLY A 182 7.62 -8.76 9.44
N CYS A 183 7.64 -7.47 9.18
CA CYS A 183 7.13 -6.40 10.04
C CYS A 183 6.60 -5.24 9.16
N ALA A 184 6.08 -4.18 9.76
CA ALA A 184 5.65 -3.00 9.03
C ALA A 184 6.79 -2.40 8.16
N LEU A 185 6.48 -1.95 6.96
CA LEU A 185 7.39 -1.16 6.12
C LEU A 185 7.06 0.32 6.25
N LEU A 186 7.91 1.07 6.93
CA LEU A 186 7.78 2.51 7.12
C LEU A 186 9.06 3.21 6.66
N MET A 187 8.94 3.99 5.59
CA MET A 187 10.03 4.82 5.07
C MET A 187 10.05 6.23 5.69
N ASP A 188 8.92 6.64 6.31
CA ASP A 188 8.76 7.89 7.05
C ASP A 188 7.92 7.67 8.30
N THR A 189 8.57 7.38 9.42
CA THR A 189 7.87 7.09 10.69
C THR A 189 7.21 8.33 11.29
N GLU A 190 7.72 9.54 11.05
CA GLU A 190 7.08 10.79 11.50
C GLU A 190 5.83 11.09 10.68
N GLY A 191 5.91 10.91 9.35
CA GLY A 191 4.76 10.97 8.45
C GLY A 191 3.68 9.98 8.83
N TYR A 192 4.07 8.75 9.18
CA TYR A 192 3.13 7.71 9.60
C TYR A 192 2.33 8.10 10.85
N GLN A 193 2.97 8.66 11.87
CA GLN A 193 2.28 9.15 13.08
C GLN A 193 1.28 10.27 12.76
N LYS A 194 1.63 11.19 11.86
CA LYS A 194 0.73 12.26 11.40
C LYS A 194 -0.45 11.66 10.60
N THR A 195 -0.18 10.69 9.74
CA THR A 195 -1.20 9.95 8.99
C THR A 195 -2.19 9.26 9.92
N LEU A 196 -1.72 8.50 10.91
CA LEU A 196 -2.59 7.83 11.88
C LEU A 196 -3.47 8.83 12.65
N SER A 197 -2.89 9.93 13.12
CA SER A 197 -3.63 10.99 13.82
C SER A 197 -4.71 11.62 12.92
N ARG A 198 -4.39 11.88 11.66
CA ARG A 198 -5.33 12.40 10.66
C ARG A 198 -6.48 11.43 10.40
N LEU A 199 -6.17 10.15 10.18
CA LEU A 199 -7.19 9.15 9.87
C LEU A 199 -8.11 8.87 11.06
N GLN A 200 -7.60 8.91 12.30
CA GLN A 200 -8.44 8.83 13.50
C GLN A 200 -9.43 10.01 13.63
N ALA A 201 -9.09 11.18 13.10
CA ALA A 201 -9.96 12.35 13.08
C ALA A 201 -10.89 12.40 11.85
N THR A 202 -10.69 11.53 10.86
CA THR A 202 -11.50 11.47 9.64
C THR A 202 -12.70 10.55 9.87
N PRO A 203 -13.93 10.94 9.49
CA PRO A 203 -15.07 10.04 9.56
C PRO A 203 -14.90 8.93 8.50
N ILE A 204 -14.67 7.70 8.96
CA ILE A 204 -14.48 6.50 8.14
C ILE A 204 -15.41 5.43 8.66
N GLU A 205 -16.15 4.78 7.77
CA GLU A 205 -17.06 3.67 8.09
C GLU A 205 -16.46 2.31 7.71
N ASN A 206 -15.58 2.26 6.68
CA ASN A 206 -14.92 1.03 6.25
C ASN A 206 -13.48 1.33 5.84
N ILE A 207 -12.58 0.35 6.05
CA ILE A 207 -11.19 0.35 5.60
C ILE A 207 -10.96 -0.84 4.67
N VAL A 208 -10.20 -0.60 3.59
CA VAL A 208 -9.71 -1.60 2.64
C VAL A 208 -8.22 -1.36 2.43
N CYS A 209 -7.38 -2.30 2.83
CA CYS A 209 -5.93 -2.22 2.71
C CYS A 209 -5.40 -2.93 1.46
N GLY A 210 -4.18 -2.57 1.04
CA GLY A 210 -3.49 -3.18 -0.09
C GLY A 210 -3.06 -4.63 0.17
N HIS A 211 -2.88 -5.01 1.42
CA HIS A 211 -2.44 -6.36 1.81
C HIS A 211 -3.13 -6.85 3.09
N PRO A 212 -3.10 -8.19 3.35
CA PRO A 212 -3.61 -8.76 4.61
C PRO A 212 -2.59 -8.57 5.75
N TYR A 213 -2.63 -7.43 6.41
CA TYR A 213 -1.70 -7.10 7.49
C TYR A 213 -2.05 -7.83 8.80
N LEU A 214 -1.03 -8.31 9.49
CA LEU A 214 -1.18 -9.01 10.75
C LEU A 214 -1.42 -8.04 11.93
N PRO A 215 -2.28 -8.38 12.89
CA PRO A 215 -3.09 -9.62 12.96
C PRO A 215 -4.50 -9.48 12.39
N LEU A 216 -4.92 -8.29 11.92
CA LEU A 216 -6.33 -7.98 11.63
C LEU A 216 -6.75 -8.22 10.17
N GLY A 217 -5.79 -8.45 9.26
CA GLY A 217 -6.08 -8.64 7.83
C GLY A 217 -6.19 -7.33 7.06
N ALA A 218 -6.94 -7.35 5.94
CA ALA A 218 -7.00 -6.25 4.98
C ALA A 218 -8.23 -5.35 5.12
N GLU A 219 -9.13 -5.65 6.03
CA GLU A 219 -10.45 -5.01 6.04
C GLU A 219 -10.92 -4.69 7.46
N ALA A 220 -11.60 -3.56 7.61
CA ALA A 220 -12.38 -3.25 8.79
C ALA A 220 -13.73 -2.67 8.35
N ILE A 221 -14.81 -3.34 8.67
CA ILE A 221 -16.16 -2.98 8.23
C ILE A 221 -16.98 -2.49 9.42
N GLY A 222 -17.50 -1.28 9.30
CA GLY A 222 -18.23 -0.57 10.34
C GLY A 222 -17.32 0.24 11.26
N ARG A 223 -17.84 1.34 11.78
CA ARG A 223 -17.11 2.35 12.56
C ARG A 223 -16.32 1.78 13.74
N GLU A 224 -16.89 0.83 14.48
CA GLU A 224 -16.22 0.21 15.64
C GLU A 224 -14.98 -0.58 15.20
N ALA A 225 -15.08 -1.38 14.12
CA ALA A 225 -13.96 -2.13 13.57
C ALA A 225 -12.88 -1.19 13.00
N VAL A 226 -13.28 -0.09 12.36
CA VAL A 226 -12.37 0.95 11.87
C VAL A 226 -11.58 1.60 13.01
N GLN A 227 -12.26 1.97 14.09
CA GLN A 227 -11.59 2.56 15.26
C GLN A 227 -10.62 1.56 15.92
N ALA A 228 -11.01 0.30 16.03
CA ALA A 228 -10.14 -0.76 16.53
C ALA A 228 -8.91 -0.96 15.63
N TYR A 229 -9.10 -0.96 14.30
CA TYR A 229 -8.00 -1.10 13.33
C TYR A 229 -7.00 0.06 13.43
N LEU A 230 -7.48 1.31 13.43
CA LEU A 230 -6.63 2.50 13.54
C LEU A 230 -5.90 2.54 14.89
N SER A 231 -6.57 2.16 15.98
CA SER A 231 -5.94 2.06 17.30
C SER A 231 -4.87 0.98 17.34
N ALA A 232 -5.08 -0.14 16.67
CA ALA A 232 -4.09 -1.20 16.53
C ALA A 232 -2.86 -0.73 15.73
N CYS A 233 -3.06 0.04 14.64
CA CYS A 233 -1.93 0.63 13.90
C CYS A 233 -1.07 1.55 14.78
N VAL A 234 -1.70 2.40 15.61
CA VAL A 234 -0.97 3.26 16.58
C VAL A 234 -0.21 2.40 17.59
N SER A 235 -0.85 1.36 18.12
CA SER A 235 -0.22 0.47 19.11
C SER A 235 0.98 -0.28 18.53
N CYS A 236 0.86 -0.81 17.30
CA CYS A 236 1.96 -1.48 16.59
C CYS A 236 3.14 -0.50 16.37
N ALA A 237 2.88 0.69 15.85
CA ALA A 237 3.94 1.68 15.60
C ALA A 237 4.69 2.09 16.88
N ASN A 238 3.96 2.32 17.98
CA ASN A 238 4.56 2.66 19.27
C ASN A 238 5.34 1.49 19.87
N HIS A 239 4.83 0.26 19.73
CA HIS A 239 5.51 -0.95 20.13
C HIS A 239 6.83 -1.11 19.38
N ASP A 240 6.83 -1.00 18.06
CA ASP A 240 8.00 -1.19 17.20
C ASP A 240 9.08 -0.13 17.51
N GLU A 241 8.69 1.14 17.67
CA GLU A 241 9.59 2.22 18.10
C GLU A 241 10.20 1.92 19.46
N GLY A 242 9.38 1.55 20.45
CA GLY A 242 9.84 1.20 21.79
C GLY A 242 10.78 -0.03 21.81
N PHE A 243 10.50 -1.03 20.99
CA PHE A 243 11.34 -2.22 20.85
C PHE A 243 12.71 -1.88 20.26
N VAL A 244 12.76 -1.11 19.17
CA VAL A 244 14.03 -0.69 18.54
C VAL A 244 14.87 0.12 19.54
N HIS A 245 14.30 1.11 20.24
CA HIS A 245 15.00 1.89 21.25
C HIS A 245 15.46 1.02 22.44
N GLY A 246 14.65 0.03 22.85
CA GLY A 246 15.04 -0.94 23.88
C GLY A 246 16.27 -1.75 23.49
N MET A 247 16.36 -2.19 22.24
CA MET A 247 17.54 -2.90 21.72
C MET A 247 18.79 -2.00 21.70
N GLN A 248 18.65 -0.74 21.29
CA GLN A 248 19.75 0.24 21.33
C GLN A 248 20.22 0.50 22.76
N ALA A 249 19.31 0.63 23.72
CA ALA A 249 19.64 0.87 25.12
C ALA A 249 20.45 -0.27 25.78
N VAL A 250 20.31 -1.51 25.29
CA VAL A 250 21.13 -2.65 25.73
C VAL A 250 22.40 -2.84 24.90
N GLY A 251 22.70 -1.90 24.00
CA GLY A 251 23.96 -1.85 23.24
C GLY A 251 23.92 -2.57 21.89
N GLU A 252 22.76 -3.02 21.38
CA GLU A 252 22.68 -3.54 20.01
C GLU A 252 22.62 -2.37 19.02
N THR A 253 23.56 -2.35 18.08
CA THR A 253 23.70 -1.27 17.07
C THR A 253 23.58 -1.79 15.64
N ASP A 254 23.48 -3.11 15.44
CA ASP A 254 23.32 -3.72 14.13
C ASP A 254 21.83 -3.70 13.69
N PRO A 255 21.47 -2.89 12.67
CA PRO A 255 20.09 -2.80 12.23
C PRO A 255 19.50 -4.13 11.77
N ALA A 256 20.31 -5.02 11.19
CA ALA A 256 19.81 -6.31 10.70
C ALA A 256 19.48 -7.27 11.86
N LYS A 257 20.24 -7.22 12.95
CA LYS A 257 19.91 -7.99 14.16
C LYS A 257 18.65 -7.44 14.84
N ILE A 258 18.51 -6.11 14.92
CA ILE A 258 17.32 -5.47 15.47
C ILE A 258 16.10 -5.83 14.61
N ALA A 259 16.22 -5.78 13.26
CA ALA A 259 15.13 -6.16 12.35
C ALA A 259 14.71 -7.62 12.53
N SER A 260 15.66 -8.56 12.56
CA SER A 260 15.37 -9.98 12.80
C SER A 260 14.74 -10.21 14.20
N ALA A 261 15.13 -9.45 15.21
CA ALA A 261 14.54 -9.53 16.55
C ALA A 261 13.11 -8.97 16.56
N LEU A 262 12.86 -7.81 15.92
CA LEU A 262 11.54 -7.21 15.79
C LEU A 262 10.56 -8.14 15.06
N ILE A 263 10.98 -8.73 13.95
CA ILE A 263 10.15 -9.70 13.19
C ILE A 263 9.67 -10.84 14.10
N ARG A 264 10.56 -11.40 14.92
CA ARG A 264 10.19 -12.46 15.87
C ARG A 264 9.25 -11.95 16.97
N GLU A 265 9.50 -10.74 17.45
CA GLU A 265 8.69 -10.10 18.50
C GLU A 265 7.23 -9.89 18.04
N VAL A 266 7.02 -9.41 16.82
CA VAL A 266 5.67 -9.19 16.28
C VAL A 266 5.00 -10.43 15.71
N GLY A 267 5.65 -11.60 15.85
CA GLY A 267 5.14 -12.87 15.35
C GLY A 267 5.21 -13.03 13.83
N GLY A 268 6.02 -12.22 13.16
CA GLY A 268 6.29 -12.31 11.75
C GLY A 268 7.18 -13.50 11.38
N LYS A 269 7.26 -13.80 10.09
CA LYS A 269 8.21 -14.74 9.53
C LYS A 269 9.37 -13.97 8.91
N GLU A 270 10.59 -14.35 9.24
CA GLU A 270 11.77 -13.72 8.68
C GLU A 270 11.77 -13.91 7.14
N PRO A 271 11.75 -12.81 6.36
CA PRO A 271 11.75 -12.87 4.91
C PRO A 271 13.14 -13.29 4.39
N ALA A 272 13.20 -13.73 3.13
CA ALA A 272 14.49 -14.06 2.49
C ALA A 272 15.42 -12.83 2.36
N TYR A 273 14.87 -11.63 2.41
CA TYR A 273 15.60 -10.37 2.28
C TYR A 273 15.08 -9.36 3.30
N LEU A 274 15.97 -8.76 4.07
CA LEU A 274 15.64 -7.86 5.18
C LEU A 274 15.49 -6.39 4.77
N PHE A 275 15.62 -6.03 3.49
CA PHE A 275 15.66 -4.62 3.09
C PHE A 275 14.39 -3.83 3.51
N LEU A 276 13.20 -4.44 3.47
CA LEU A 276 11.96 -3.79 3.89
C LEU A 276 11.94 -3.54 5.41
N PRO A 277 12.16 -4.55 6.28
CA PRO A 277 12.30 -4.31 7.72
C PRO A 277 13.39 -3.31 8.09
N LEU A 278 14.50 -3.27 7.34
CA LEU A 278 15.59 -2.34 7.58
C LEU A 278 15.19 -0.88 7.39
N TYR A 279 14.27 -0.56 6.48
CA TYR A 279 13.72 0.79 6.38
C TYR A 279 13.11 1.23 7.70
N THR A 280 12.20 0.46 8.24
CA THR A 280 11.51 0.78 9.50
C THR A 280 12.47 0.89 10.67
N VAL A 281 13.33 -0.11 10.86
CA VAL A 281 14.29 -0.13 11.96
C VAL A 281 15.24 1.06 11.89
N THR A 282 15.82 1.35 10.72
CA THR A 282 16.74 2.49 10.59
C THR A 282 16.07 3.85 10.75
N GLN A 283 14.78 3.97 10.44
CA GLN A 283 14.02 5.19 10.72
C GLN A 283 13.84 5.41 12.23
N TYR A 284 13.50 4.37 12.98
CA TYR A 284 13.38 4.48 14.45
C TYR A 284 14.72 4.71 15.12
N MET A 285 15.81 4.04 14.68
CA MET A 285 17.15 4.29 15.22
C MET A 285 17.60 5.75 15.08
N ARG A 286 17.30 6.41 13.93
CA ARG A 286 17.65 7.82 13.68
C ARG A 286 16.91 8.84 14.55
N LYS A 287 15.77 8.47 15.12
CA LYS A 287 15.01 9.38 15.99
C LYS A 287 15.72 9.66 17.31
N GLU A 288 16.50 8.72 17.85
CA GLU A 288 17.27 8.96 19.08
C GLU A 288 18.41 9.95 18.89
N ASP A 289 19.08 9.95 17.74
CA ASP A 289 20.20 10.85 17.44
C ASP A 289 19.79 12.33 17.36
N LYS A 290 18.46 12.62 17.30
CA LYS A 290 17.91 14.00 17.23
C LYS A 290 17.36 14.52 18.55
N ARG A 291 17.36 13.71 19.63
CA ARG A 291 16.92 14.12 20.98
C ARG A 291 18.11 14.41 21.88
#